data_8fda462c3ec73f36db659595c3139989
#
_entry.id   8fda462c3ec73f36db659595c3139989
#
_cell.length_a   1.000
_cell.length_b   1.000
_cell.length_c   1.000
_cell.angle_alpha   90.00
_cell.angle_beta   90.00
_cell.angle_gamma   90.00
#
_symmetry.space_group_name_H-M   'P 1'
#
loop_
_entity.id
_entity.type
_entity.pdbx_description
1 polymer ?
#
loop_
_entity_poly.entity_id
_entity_poly.type
_entity_poly.pdbx_seq_one_letter_code
_entity_poly.pdbx_strand_id
1 'polypeptide(L)'
;SLAGINSKLESAMCRETVLKRFIDTVKDDYDYVIIDTNPSLDNLPINALTASDKVVITVQAEPYAVEGMADLLRSINMVRRNLNHDLKIEGVLITMTNERTNLSKKITHEVRENFGGHIKVFDTTIPRCTKAAESTGIGESIFEYDPKGAATKAYEAFTKEVILNVEKEHKRHKSSYVR
;
A
#
# COMPACT_ATOMS: atom_id res chain seq x y z
N SER A 1 -7.89 -18.34 -12.48
CA SER A 1 -7.84 -16.90 -12.82
C SER A 1 -8.54 -16.09 -11.74
N LEU A 2 -8.16 -14.82 -11.52
CA LEU A 2 -8.79 -13.94 -10.53
C LEU A 2 -10.29 -13.76 -10.72
N ALA A 3 -10.77 -13.79 -11.97
CA ALA A 3 -12.21 -13.75 -12.29
C ALA A 3 -12.99 -14.93 -11.68
N GLY A 4 -12.42 -16.13 -11.64
CA GLY A 4 -13.05 -17.29 -11.02
C GLY A 4 -13.09 -17.21 -9.48
N ILE A 5 -12.18 -16.46 -8.87
CA ILE A 5 -12.17 -16.24 -7.42
C ILE A 5 -13.26 -15.24 -7.03
N ASN A 6 -13.45 -14.17 -7.78
CA ASN A 6 -14.51 -13.19 -7.54
C ASN A 6 -15.89 -13.85 -7.54
N SER A 7 -16.19 -14.68 -8.56
CA SER A 7 -17.47 -15.41 -8.63
C SER A 7 -17.69 -16.35 -7.44
N LYS A 8 -16.64 -17.03 -6.95
CA LYS A 8 -16.72 -17.87 -5.75
C LYS A 8 -16.92 -17.05 -4.47
N LEU A 9 -16.29 -15.88 -4.38
CA LEU A 9 -16.48 -14.97 -3.24
C LEU A 9 -17.91 -14.42 -3.20
N GLU A 10 -18.52 -14.09 -4.35
CA GLU A 10 -19.89 -13.58 -4.41
C GLU A 10 -20.93 -14.53 -3.80
N SER A 11 -20.71 -15.83 -3.91
CA SER A 11 -21.57 -16.87 -3.35
C SER A 11 -21.23 -17.28 -1.91
N ALA A 12 -20.11 -16.81 -1.36
CA ALA A 12 -19.67 -17.20 -0.03
C ALA A 12 -20.38 -16.40 1.07
N MET A 13 -20.78 -17.07 2.15
CA MET A 13 -21.25 -16.40 3.35
C MET A 13 -20.10 -15.62 4.03
N CYS A 14 -20.37 -14.38 4.46
CA CYS A 14 -19.36 -13.47 5.00
C CYS A 14 -18.14 -13.32 4.08
N ARG A 15 -18.43 -13.12 2.79
CA ARG A 15 -17.44 -13.07 1.70
C ARG A 15 -16.33 -12.06 1.92
N GLU A 16 -16.57 -11.00 2.66
CA GLU A 16 -15.62 -9.92 2.98
C GLU A 16 -14.52 -10.34 3.96
N THR A 17 -14.70 -11.46 4.68
CA THR A 17 -13.78 -11.96 5.71
C THR A 17 -13.04 -13.25 5.33
N VAL A 18 -13.19 -13.72 4.10
CA VAL A 18 -12.60 -14.99 3.66
C VAL A 18 -11.07 -14.95 3.75
N LEU A 19 -10.45 -13.89 3.25
CA LEU A 19 -8.99 -13.71 3.33
C LEU A 19 -8.51 -13.54 4.78
N LYS A 20 -9.25 -12.80 5.61
CA LYS A 20 -8.92 -12.62 7.02
C LYS A 20 -8.84 -13.98 7.73
N ARG A 21 -9.83 -14.83 7.57
CA ARG A 21 -9.85 -16.17 8.17
C ARG A 21 -8.67 -17.03 7.72
N PHE A 22 -8.26 -16.92 6.45
CA PHE A 22 -7.08 -17.62 5.96
C PHE A 22 -5.80 -17.06 6.59
N ILE A 23 -5.61 -15.73 6.61
CA ILE A 23 -4.43 -15.10 7.19
C ILE A 23 -4.33 -15.42 8.70
N ASP A 24 -5.44 -15.45 9.42
CA ASP A 24 -5.46 -15.81 10.85
C ASP A 24 -4.91 -17.22 11.12
N THR A 25 -4.87 -18.13 10.12
CA THR A 25 -4.28 -19.46 10.28
C THR A 25 -2.77 -19.52 10.06
N VAL A 26 -2.17 -18.51 9.43
CA VAL A 26 -0.75 -18.52 9.04
C VAL A 26 0.06 -17.33 9.58
N LYS A 27 -0.59 -16.31 10.12
CA LYS A 27 0.07 -15.06 10.54
C LYS A 27 1.15 -15.24 11.59
N ASP A 28 1.03 -16.25 12.44
CA ASP A 28 1.99 -16.50 13.52
C ASP A 28 3.32 -17.11 12.99
N ASP A 29 3.34 -17.53 11.74
CA ASP A 29 4.53 -18.09 11.08
C ASP A 29 5.38 -16.99 10.39
N TYR A 30 4.90 -15.75 10.33
CA TYR A 30 5.52 -14.65 9.58
C TYR A 30 5.59 -13.35 10.37
N ASP A 31 6.68 -12.61 10.22
CA ASP A 31 6.81 -11.24 10.77
C ASP A 31 5.92 -10.25 10.00
N TYR A 32 5.76 -10.45 8.70
CA TYR A 32 4.95 -9.61 7.81
C TYR A 32 4.22 -10.46 6.78
N VAL A 33 2.96 -10.10 6.52
CA VAL A 33 2.17 -10.60 5.40
C VAL A 33 1.85 -9.43 4.48
N ILE A 34 2.31 -9.49 3.23
CA ILE A 34 2.07 -8.44 2.23
C ILE A 34 0.98 -8.92 1.28
N ILE A 35 -0.08 -8.11 1.15
CA ILE A 35 -1.22 -8.39 0.26
C ILE A 35 -1.15 -7.41 -0.90
N ASP A 36 -0.85 -7.92 -2.09
CA ASP A 36 -0.94 -7.15 -3.34
C ASP A 36 -2.36 -7.25 -3.92
N THR A 37 -2.93 -6.11 -4.33
CA THR A 37 -4.30 -6.02 -4.83
C THR A 37 -4.36 -5.27 -6.16
N ASN A 38 -5.34 -5.64 -6.98
CA ASN A 38 -5.71 -4.84 -8.14
C ASN A 38 -6.37 -3.51 -7.72
N PRO A 39 -6.33 -2.47 -8.58
CA PRO A 39 -6.87 -1.15 -8.26
C PRO A 39 -8.40 -1.04 -8.39
N SER A 40 -9.14 -2.15 -8.41
CA SER A 40 -10.60 -2.15 -8.44
C SER A 40 -11.18 -1.94 -7.04
N LEU A 41 -12.46 -1.60 -6.96
CA LEU A 41 -13.24 -1.50 -5.71
C LEU A 41 -14.21 -2.69 -5.57
N ASP A 42 -13.81 -3.85 -6.07
CA ASP A 42 -14.56 -5.09 -5.97
C ASP A 42 -14.31 -5.86 -4.65
N ASN A 43 -14.76 -7.10 -4.57
CA ASN A 43 -14.66 -7.92 -3.36
C ASN A 43 -13.21 -8.24 -2.95
N LEU A 44 -12.23 -8.26 -3.87
CA LEU A 44 -10.85 -8.63 -3.55
C LEU A 44 -10.15 -7.57 -2.70
N PRO A 45 -10.10 -6.27 -3.09
CA PRO A 45 -9.57 -5.22 -2.23
C PRO A 45 -10.31 -5.07 -0.90
N ILE A 46 -11.64 -5.28 -0.88
CA ILE A 46 -12.40 -5.25 0.39
C ILE A 46 -11.92 -6.37 1.33
N ASN A 47 -11.70 -7.59 0.81
CA ASN A 47 -11.12 -8.69 1.59
C ASN A 47 -9.72 -8.35 2.08
N ALA A 48 -8.87 -7.77 1.23
CA ALA A 48 -7.52 -7.37 1.59
C ALA A 48 -7.53 -6.34 2.74
N LEU A 49 -8.32 -5.27 2.62
CA LEU A 49 -8.46 -4.24 3.65
C LEU A 49 -9.07 -4.80 4.95
N THR A 50 -10.02 -5.74 4.85
CA THR A 50 -10.64 -6.39 6.01
C THR A 50 -9.63 -7.27 6.78
N ALA A 51 -8.68 -7.87 6.06
CA ALA A 51 -7.65 -8.76 6.61
C ALA A 51 -6.39 -8.04 7.10
N SER A 52 -6.20 -6.78 6.73
CA SER A 52 -4.96 -6.04 6.98
C SER A 52 -4.99 -5.25 8.28
N ASP A 53 -3.84 -5.11 8.94
CA ASP A 53 -3.64 -4.16 10.04
C ASP A 53 -3.36 -2.76 9.52
N LYS A 54 -2.65 -2.68 8.39
CA LYS A 54 -2.20 -1.42 7.78
C LYS A 54 -2.34 -1.45 6.27
N VAL A 55 -2.58 -0.28 5.68
CA VAL A 55 -2.60 -0.10 4.23
C VAL A 55 -1.62 1.00 3.82
N VAL A 56 -0.79 0.69 2.82
CA VAL A 56 -0.01 1.67 2.06
C VAL A 56 -0.76 1.99 0.78
N ILE A 57 -1.06 3.26 0.58
CA ILE A 57 -1.73 3.74 -0.63
C ILE A 57 -0.64 4.11 -1.64
N THR A 58 -0.59 3.41 -2.76
CA THR A 58 0.30 3.79 -3.86
C THR A 58 -0.43 4.71 -4.84
N VAL A 59 0.22 5.80 -5.23
CA VAL A 59 -0.32 6.76 -6.20
C VAL A 59 0.73 7.09 -7.25
N GLN A 60 0.36 7.04 -8.52
CA GLN A 60 1.26 7.41 -9.59
C GLN A 60 1.31 8.94 -9.73
N ALA A 61 2.50 9.50 -10.04
CA ALA A 61 2.69 10.93 -10.28
C ALA A 61 2.15 11.33 -11.67
N GLU A 62 0.85 11.07 -11.92
CA GLU A 62 0.13 11.28 -13.17
C GLU A 62 -1.16 12.09 -12.94
N PRO A 63 -1.75 12.70 -14.00
CA PRO A 63 -3.04 13.40 -13.89
C PRO A 63 -4.10 12.50 -13.22
N TYR A 64 -5.07 13.13 -12.52
CA TYR A 64 -6.13 12.45 -11.75
C TYR A 64 -5.68 11.69 -10.49
N ALA A 65 -4.42 11.77 -10.10
CA ALA A 65 -3.89 11.14 -8.89
C ALA A 65 -4.67 11.55 -7.63
N VAL A 66 -4.99 12.82 -7.49
CA VAL A 66 -5.73 13.37 -6.33
C VAL A 66 -7.17 12.86 -6.28
N GLU A 67 -7.86 12.82 -7.44
CA GLU A 67 -9.24 12.31 -7.52
C GLU A 67 -9.32 10.82 -7.19
N GLY A 68 -8.45 10.01 -7.79
CA GLY A 68 -8.39 8.57 -7.52
C GLY A 68 -8.09 8.25 -6.06
N MET A 69 -7.23 9.04 -5.41
CA MET A 69 -6.97 8.92 -3.96
C MET A 69 -8.22 9.21 -3.12
N ALA A 70 -8.99 10.24 -3.46
CA ALA A 70 -10.19 10.59 -2.70
C ALA A 70 -11.23 9.45 -2.73
N ASP A 71 -11.40 8.79 -3.87
CA ASP A 71 -12.29 7.62 -4.01
C ASP A 71 -11.81 6.43 -3.19
N LEU A 72 -10.49 6.15 -3.25
CA LEU A 72 -9.90 5.07 -2.48
C LEU A 72 -10.02 5.32 -0.96
N LEU A 73 -9.77 6.54 -0.50
CA LEU A 73 -9.93 6.92 0.91
C LEU A 73 -11.38 6.75 1.39
N ARG A 74 -12.37 7.06 0.55
CA ARG A 74 -13.79 6.77 0.88
C ARG A 74 -14.02 5.29 1.11
N SER A 75 -13.47 4.44 0.25
CA SER A 75 -13.60 2.98 0.36
C SER A 75 -12.89 2.41 1.58
N ILE A 76 -11.66 2.87 1.88
CA ILE A 76 -10.93 2.51 3.09
C ILE A 76 -11.74 2.90 4.34
N ASN A 77 -12.30 4.11 4.38
CA ASN A 77 -13.11 4.57 5.50
C ASN A 77 -14.40 3.76 5.65
N MET A 78 -15.01 3.30 4.56
CA MET A 78 -16.17 2.41 4.59
C MET A 78 -15.81 1.05 5.22
N VAL A 79 -14.69 0.45 4.82
CA VAL A 79 -14.19 -0.79 5.43
C VAL A 79 -13.87 -0.59 6.91
N ARG A 80 -13.21 0.50 7.29
CA ARG A 80 -12.91 0.82 8.71
C ARG A 80 -14.17 0.93 9.56
N ARG A 81 -15.23 1.51 9.05
CA ARG A 81 -16.47 1.71 9.80
C ARG A 81 -17.29 0.43 9.97
N ASN A 82 -17.22 -0.50 9.02
CA ASN A 82 -18.16 -1.61 8.94
C ASN A 82 -17.51 -2.99 9.12
N LEU A 83 -16.22 -3.15 8.80
CA LEU A 83 -15.58 -4.47 8.70
C LEU A 83 -14.30 -4.58 9.51
N ASN A 84 -13.45 -3.53 9.53
CA ASN A 84 -12.15 -3.57 10.20
C ASN A 84 -11.85 -2.22 10.86
N HIS A 85 -12.30 -2.05 12.09
CA HIS A 85 -12.17 -0.78 12.84
C HIS A 85 -10.73 -0.42 13.18
N ASP A 86 -9.84 -1.41 13.23
CA ASP A 86 -8.43 -1.24 13.60
C ASP A 86 -7.52 -0.94 12.40
N LEU A 87 -8.05 -1.01 11.15
CA LEU A 87 -7.28 -0.74 9.95
C LEU A 87 -6.68 0.68 9.98
N LYS A 88 -5.38 0.77 9.85
CA LYS A 88 -4.64 2.04 9.82
C LYS A 88 -4.12 2.34 8.42
N ILE A 89 -4.08 3.62 8.05
CA ILE A 89 -3.35 4.06 6.86
C ILE A 89 -1.92 4.34 7.30
N GLU A 90 -0.96 3.51 6.82
CA GLU A 90 0.47 3.69 7.11
C GLU A 90 1.03 4.92 6.40
N GLY A 91 0.56 5.19 5.20
CA GLY A 91 0.91 6.37 4.43
C GLY A 91 0.64 6.22 2.94
N VAL A 92 0.94 7.29 2.22
CA VAL A 92 0.85 7.39 0.76
C VAL A 92 2.25 7.32 0.16
N LEU A 93 2.49 6.36 -0.74
CA LEU A 93 3.71 6.23 -1.51
C LEU A 93 3.50 6.75 -2.93
N ILE A 94 4.21 7.80 -3.30
CA ILE A 94 4.17 8.35 -4.66
C ILE A 94 5.10 7.51 -5.55
N THR A 95 4.57 6.98 -6.63
CA THR A 95 5.28 6.09 -7.54
C THR A 95 5.36 6.66 -8.96
N MET A 96 6.14 6.03 -9.83
CA MET A 96 6.32 6.42 -11.23
C MET A 96 6.74 7.89 -11.40
N THR A 97 7.48 8.43 -10.44
CA THR A 97 7.95 9.82 -10.49
C THR A 97 8.98 10.01 -11.59
N ASN A 98 8.95 11.18 -12.21
CA ASN A 98 9.95 11.61 -13.18
C ASN A 98 10.41 13.05 -12.85
N GLU A 99 11.54 13.15 -12.20
CA GLU A 99 12.12 14.45 -11.78
C GLU A 99 12.47 15.37 -12.95
N ARG A 100 12.55 14.84 -14.18
CA ARG A 100 12.84 15.66 -15.37
C ARG A 100 11.60 16.39 -15.91
N THR A 101 10.39 16.03 -15.47
CA THR A 101 9.15 16.62 -15.96
C THR A 101 8.51 17.53 -14.92
N ASN A 102 8.09 18.73 -15.33
CA ASN A 102 7.37 19.65 -14.46
C ASN A 102 6.01 19.08 -14.03
N LEU A 103 5.37 18.27 -14.88
CA LEU A 103 4.11 17.62 -14.56
C LEU A 103 4.25 16.69 -13.34
N SER A 104 5.23 15.80 -13.34
CA SER A 104 5.45 14.87 -12.23
C SER A 104 5.76 15.62 -10.92
N LYS A 105 6.58 16.67 -10.98
CA LYS A 105 6.88 17.52 -9.83
C LYS A 105 5.62 18.22 -9.29
N LYS A 106 4.80 18.77 -10.17
CA LYS A 106 3.55 19.45 -9.82
C LYS A 106 2.59 18.47 -9.11
N ILE A 107 2.36 17.30 -9.69
CA ILE A 107 1.45 16.29 -9.12
C ILE A 107 1.99 15.77 -7.78
N THR A 108 3.30 15.52 -7.67
CA THR A 108 3.93 15.14 -6.39
C THR A 108 3.68 16.20 -5.32
N HIS A 109 3.80 17.47 -5.66
CA HIS A 109 3.52 18.58 -4.75
C HIS A 109 2.03 18.63 -4.38
N GLU A 110 1.12 18.54 -5.35
CA GLU A 110 -0.33 18.52 -5.12
C GLU A 110 -0.76 17.39 -4.18
N VAL A 111 -0.22 16.19 -4.34
CA VAL A 111 -0.51 15.06 -3.44
C VAL A 111 -0.04 15.39 -2.01
N ARG A 112 1.14 15.95 -1.84
CA ARG A 112 1.66 16.34 -0.52
C ARG A 112 0.84 17.46 0.13
N GLU A 113 0.45 18.48 -0.62
CA GLU A 113 -0.36 19.59 -0.12
C GLU A 113 -1.78 19.15 0.27
N ASN A 114 -2.44 18.36 -0.60
CA ASN A 114 -3.84 17.97 -0.36
C ASN A 114 -3.98 16.92 0.77
N PHE A 115 -3.01 16.04 0.95
CA PHE A 115 -3.15 14.91 1.87
C PHE A 115 -2.18 14.94 3.05
N GLY A 116 -1.00 15.58 2.92
CA GLY A 116 0.06 15.56 3.92
C GLY A 116 -0.30 16.15 5.29
N GLY A 117 -1.32 17.02 5.35
CA GLY A 117 -1.85 17.55 6.61
C GLY A 117 -2.71 16.54 7.41
N HIS A 118 -3.19 15.47 6.78
CA HIS A 118 -4.13 14.52 7.36
C HIS A 118 -3.64 13.08 7.35
N ILE A 119 -2.83 12.73 6.34
CA ILE A 119 -2.29 11.38 6.14
C ILE A 119 -0.79 11.53 5.87
N LYS A 120 0.02 10.65 6.46
CA LYS A 120 1.44 10.62 6.13
C LYS A 120 1.63 10.40 4.63
N VAL A 121 2.39 11.28 3.97
CA VAL A 121 2.95 11.02 2.64
C VAL A 121 4.42 10.70 2.84
N PHE A 122 4.85 9.52 2.40
CA PHE A 122 6.25 9.10 2.55
C PHE A 122 7.21 10.09 1.88
N ASP A 123 8.36 10.34 2.50
CA ASP A 123 9.39 11.21 1.92
C ASP A 123 9.98 10.57 0.66
N THR A 124 10.15 9.24 0.72
CA THR A 124 10.59 8.43 -0.41
C THR A 124 9.55 8.41 -1.53
N THR A 125 10.02 8.52 -2.77
CA THR A 125 9.21 8.29 -3.98
C THR A 125 9.86 7.22 -4.83
N ILE A 126 9.06 6.44 -5.57
CA ILE A 126 9.60 5.41 -6.49
C ILE A 126 9.66 5.99 -7.91
N PRO A 127 10.85 6.11 -8.50
CA PRO A 127 10.99 6.65 -9.84
C PRO A 127 10.47 5.69 -10.91
N ARG A 128 10.00 6.21 -12.03
CA ARG A 128 9.72 5.41 -13.22
C ARG A 128 11.02 4.80 -13.73
N CYS A 129 11.04 3.48 -13.85
CA CYS A 129 12.24 2.73 -14.22
C CYS A 129 11.88 1.57 -15.18
N THR A 130 12.49 1.55 -16.36
CA THR A 130 12.30 0.46 -17.34
C THR A 130 12.83 -0.87 -16.84
N LYS A 131 13.93 -0.88 -16.10
CA LYS A 131 14.50 -2.10 -15.52
C LYS A 131 13.57 -2.77 -14.51
N ALA A 132 12.69 -2.02 -13.80
CA ALA A 132 11.68 -2.59 -12.95
C ALA A 132 10.62 -3.37 -13.76
N ALA A 133 10.23 -2.86 -14.94
CA ALA A 133 9.34 -3.57 -15.85
C ALA A 133 10.03 -4.78 -16.50
N GLU A 134 11.30 -4.67 -16.86
CA GLU A 134 12.09 -5.77 -17.43
C GLU A 134 12.24 -6.92 -16.42
N SER A 135 12.60 -6.62 -15.16
CA SER A 135 12.75 -7.62 -14.10
C SER A 135 11.45 -8.38 -13.87
N THR A 136 10.31 -7.68 -13.87
CA THR A 136 8.98 -8.30 -13.77
C THR A 136 8.70 -9.24 -14.95
N GLY A 137 9.09 -8.84 -16.17
CA GLY A 137 8.90 -9.64 -17.40
C GLY A 137 9.63 -10.98 -17.38
N ILE A 138 10.74 -11.08 -16.67
CA ILE A 138 11.52 -12.31 -16.52
C ILE A 138 11.32 -13.01 -15.16
N GLY A 139 10.48 -12.45 -14.29
CA GLY A 139 10.18 -13.02 -12.98
C GLY A 139 11.32 -12.88 -11.96
N GLU A 140 12.21 -11.91 -12.12
CA GLU A 140 13.35 -11.66 -11.24
C GLU A 140 13.11 -10.44 -10.36
N SER A 141 13.62 -10.47 -9.12
CA SER A 141 13.55 -9.33 -8.22
C SER A 141 14.37 -8.15 -8.75
N ILE A 142 13.85 -6.92 -8.64
CA ILE A 142 14.63 -5.72 -8.98
C ILE A 142 15.93 -5.61 -8.16
N PHE A 143 15.96 -6.18 -6.96
CA PHE A 143 17.14 -6.21 -6.11
C PHE A 143 18.26 -7.09 -6.65
N GLU A 144 17.92 -8.12 -7.42
CA GLU A 144 18.86 -9.01 -8.12
C GLU A 144 19.17 -8.47 -9.50
N TYR A 145 18.15 -8.02 -10.22
CA TYR A 145 18.28 -7.55 -11.60
C TYR A 145 19.07 -6.24 -11.74
N ASP A 146 18.80 -5.26 -10.87
CA ASP A 146 19.50 -3.96 -10.90
C ASP A 146 19.83 -3.47 -9.47
N PRO A 147 20.75 -4.16 -8.76
CA PRO A 147 21.01 -3.91 -7.33
C PRO A 147 21.50 -2.51 -6.99
N LYS A 148 22.04 -1.78 -7.96
CA LYS A 148 22.54 -0.40 -7.80
C LYS A 148 21.60 0.65 -8.42
N GLY A 149 20.48 0.22 -8.95
CA GLY A 149 19.53 1.05 -9.67
C GLY A 149 18.82 2.08 -8.79
N ALA A 150 18.27 3.11 -9.41
CA ALA A 150 17.53 4.14 -8.71
C ALA A 150 16.24 3.60 -8.07
N ALA A 151 15.53 2.71 -8.77
CA ALA A 151 14.33 2.07 -8.23
C ALA A 151 14.66 1.18 -7.04
N THR A 152 15.72 0.36 -7.11
CA THR A 152 16.17 -0.51 -6.02
C THR A 152 16.48 0.30 -4.76
N LYS A 153 17.28 1.36 -4.90
CA LYS A 153 17.59 2.27 -3.79
C LYS A 153 16.35 2.95 -3.20
N ALA A 154 15.39 3.31 -4.05
CA ALA A 154 14.14 3.91 -3.61
C ALA A 154 13.28 2.89 -2.81
N TYR A 155 13.17 1.65 -3.26
CA TYR A 155 12.48 0.59 -2.51
C TYR A 155 13.19 0.28 -1.17
N GLU A 156 14.51 0.25 -1.14
CA GLU A 156 15.26 0.11 0.12
C GLU A 156 14.99 1.26 1.10
N ALA A 157 14.99 2.50 0.60
CA ALA A 157 14.71 3.69 1.41
C ALA A 157 13.27 3.66 1.94
N PHE A 158 12.30 3.31 1.10
CA PHE A 158 10.91 3.14 1.48
C PHE A 158 10.73 2.06 2.56
N THR A 159 11.36 0.90 2.39
CA THR A 159 11.32 -0.18 3.38
C THR A 159 11.84 0.28 4.75
N LYS A 160 12.97 0.99 4.76
CA LYS A 160 13.51 1.56 6.00
C LYS A 160 12.55 2.56 6.64
N GLU A 161 11.91 3.40 5.83
CA GLU A 161 10.93 4.39 6.31
C GLU A 161 9.70 3.74 6.94
N VAL A 162 9.21 2.62 6.37
CA VAL A 162 8.10 1.84 6.93
C VAL A 162 8.51 1.16 8.24
N ILE A 163 9.65 0.48 8.28
CA ILE A 163 10.12 -0.23 9.48
C ILE A 163 10.33 0.75 10.65
N LEU A 164 10.96 1.90 10.40
CA LEU A 164 11.16 2.92 11.43
C LEU A 164 9.85 3.47 12.01
N ASN A 165 8.78 3.53 11.22
CA ASN A 165 7.47 3.91 11.71
C ASN A 165 6.88 2.85 12.64
N VAL A 166 6.94 1.57 12.25
CA VAL A 166 6.46 0.45 13.07
C VAL A 166 7.17 0.43 14.43
N GLU A 167 8.49 0.59 14.46
CA GLU A 167 9.27 0.66 15.71
C GLU A 167 8.88 1.85 16.60
N LYS A 168 8.62 3.02 16.01
CA LYS A 168 8.18 4.21 16.75
C LYS A 168 6.80 3.99 17.38
N GLU A 169 5.88 3.34 16.67
CA GLU A 169 4.56 3.00 17.21
C GLU A 169 4.67 2.01 18.38
N HIS A 170 5.46 0.94 18.25
CA HIS A 170 5.70 -0.01 19.32
C HIS A 170 6.29 0.64 20.58
N LYS A 171 7.23 1.58 20.43
CA LYS A 171 7.80 2.33 21.56
C LYS A 171 6.76 3.25 22.22
N ARG A 172 5.89 3.90 21.47
CA ARG A 172 4.80 4.74 22.01
C ARG A 172 3.78 3.91 22.79
N HIS A 173 3.39 2.75 22.27
CA HIS A 173 2.46 1.86 22.99
C HIS A 173 3.08 1.36 24.31
N LYS A 174 4.34 0.93 24.33
CA LYS A 174 5.01 0.53 25.58
C LYS A 174 5.09 1.66 26.61
N SER A 175 5.29 2.90 26.18
CA SER A 175 5.35 4.07 27.07
C SER A 175 3.99 4.47 27.64
N SER A 176 2.87 4.11 27.02
CA SER A 176 1.52 4.42 27.50
C SER A 176 1.02 3.44 28.58
N TYR A 177 1.64 2.27 28.72
CA TYR A 177 1.31 1.27 29.77
C TYR A 177 2.14 1.41 31.05
N VAL A 178 3.05 2.39 31.13
CA VAL A 178 3.95 2.64 32.28
C VAL A 178 3.53 3.91 33.06
N ARG A 179 2.27 4.29 33.00
CA ARG A 179 1.70 5.37 33.85
C ARG A 179 0.53 4.88 34.69
#